data_53ecd4da15f152f9978763963c400df4
#
_entry.id   53ecd4da15f152f9978763963c400df4
#
_cell.length_a   1.000
_cell.length_b   1.000
_cell.length_c   1.000
_cell.angle_alpha   90.00
_cell.angle_beta   90.00
_cell.angle_gamma   90.00
#
_symmetry.space_group_name_H-M   'P 1'
#
loop_
_entity.id
_entity.type
_entity.pdbx_description
1 polymer ?
#
loop_
_entity_poly.entity_id
_entity_poly.type
_entity_poly.pdbx_seq_one_letter_code
_entity_poly.pdbx_strand_id
1 'polypeptide(L)'
;EKTIGISLGVVGLLVALVQGVLVRFTHPKLGSEKSVYIGLSFYSFGLFLFAFATQGWMMFLFLIPYCMGGIAGPALQSIIASKVPNNEQGEIQGALTGIMSLTSIVGPPLMTGLFAYFTKPSTPFHFSGVSFLLGALLMLVSVIVTFRTLHKPQAVL
;
A
#
# COMPACT_ATOMS: atom_id res chain seq x y z
N GLU A 1 -26.05 -3.69 5.10
CA GLU A 1 -25.34 -4.94 4.70
C GLU A 1 -25.13 -5.05 3.19
N LYS A 2 -26.16 -4.79 2.36
CA LYS A 2 -26.05 -4.82 0.88
C LYS A 2 -24.98 -3.88 0.33
N THR A 3 -24.87 -2.67 0.87
CA THR A 3 -23.89 -1.68 0.44
C THR A 3 -22.45 -2.11 0.72
N ILE A 4 -22.22 -2.78 1.86
CA ILE A 4 -20.91 -3.33 2.21
C ILE A 4 -20.52 -4.46 1.27
N GLY A 5 -21.47 -5.37 0.95
CA GLY A 5 -21.24 -6.46 -0.01
C GLY A 5 -20.91 -5.94 -1.42
N ILE A 6 -21.62 -4.92 -1.89
CA ILE A 6 -21.36 -4.29 -3.19
C ILE A 6 -19.98 -3.61 -3.18
N SER A 7 -19.62 -2.89 -2.12
CA SER A 7 -18.30 -2.25 -2.04
C SER A 7 -17.15 -3.26 -2.05
N LEU A 8 -17.27 -4.37 -1.33
CA LEU A 8 -16.29 -5.45 -1.36
C LEU A 8 -16.19 -6.09 -2.76
N GLY A 9 -17.32 -6.28 -3.45
CA GLY A 9 -17.34 -6.78 -4.83
C GLY A 9 -16.65 -5.83 -5.80
N VAL A 10 -16.90 -4.53 -5.70
CA VAL A 10 -16.23 -3.49 -6.52
C VAL A 10 -14.73 -3.45 -6.24
N VAL A 11 -14.33 -3.51 -4.97
CA VAL A 11 -12.91 -3.60 -4.59
C VAL A 11 -12.25 -4.83 -5.20
N GLY A 12 -12.86 -6.00 -5.04
CA GLY A 12 -12.33 -7.24 -5.59
C GLY A 12 -12.16 -7.20 -7.11
N LEU A 13 -13.16 -6.65 -7.82
CA LEU A 13 -13.11 -6.49 -9.27
C LEU A 13 -12.03 -5.50 -9.71
N LEU A 14 -11.90 -4.36 -9.04
CA LEU A 14 -10.85 -3.37 -9.32
C LEU A 14 -9.45 -3.95 -9.07
N VAL A 15 -9.26 -4.66 -7.96
CA VAL A 15 -7.99 -5.31 -7.64
C VAL A 15 -7.66 -6.37 -8.70
N ALA A 16 -8.63 -7.19 -9.11
CA ALA A 16 -8.44 -8.20 -10.15
C ALA A 16 -8.06 -7.57 -11.50
N LEU A 17 -8.71 -6.47 -11.88
CA LEU A 17 -8.39 -5.72 -13.10
C LEU A 17 -6.99 -5.11 -13.03
N VAL A 18 -6.62 -4.49 -11.91
CA VAL A 18 -5.30 -3.90 -11.73
C VAL A 18 -4.22 -4.96 -11.74
N GLN A 19 -4.36 -6.02 -10.97
CA GLN A 19 -3.35 -7.08 -10.91
C GLN A 19 -3.29 -7.93 -12.19
N GLY A 20 -4.43 -8.26 -12.79
CA GLY A 20 -4.48 -9.09 -13.99
C GLY A 20 -4.11 -8.36 -15.28
N VAL A 21 -4.53 -7.11 -15.42
CA VAL A 21 -4.38 -6.33 -16.66
C VAL A 21 -3.28 -5.29 -16.53
N LEU A 22 -3.38 -4.40 -15.54
CA LEU A 22 -2.48 -3.25 -15.44
C LEU A 22 -1.05 -3.67 -15.16
N VAL A 23 -0.82 -4.63 -14.26
CA VAL A 23 0.51 -5.16 -13.95
C VAL A 23 1.16 -5.76 -15.18
N ARG A 24 0.39 -6.53 -15.97
CA ARG A 24 0.89 -7.19 -17.20
C ARG A 24 1.36 -6.18 -18.25
N PHE A 25 0.73 -5.02 -18.35
CA PHE A 25 1.11 -3.98 -19.32
C PHE A 25 2.15 -3.00 -18.79
N THR A 26 2.13 -2.74 -17.48
CA THR A 26 2.97 -1.70 -16.86
C THR A 26 4.38 -2.23 -16.56
N HIS A 27 4.48 -3.47 -16.10
CA HIS A 27 5.74 -4.09 -15.70
C HIS A 27 6.78 -4.16 -16.85
N PRO A 28 6.44 -4.61 -18.09
CA PRO A 28 7.40 -4.67 -19.19
C PRO A 28 7.80 -3.30 -19.73
N LYS A 29 6.95 -2.27 -19.57
CA LYS A 29 7.22 -0.92 -20.12
C LYS A 29 8.00 -0.03 -19.15
N LEU A 30 7.70 -0.10 -17.85
CA LEU A 30 8.28 0.77 -16.83
C LEU A 30 9.47 0.14 -16.09
N GLY A 31 9.59 -1.19 -16.13
CA GLY A 31 10.54 -1.92 -15.30
C GLY A 31 10.11 -2.03 -13.85
N SER A 32 10.74 -2.94 -13.09
CA SER A 32 10.35 -3.24 -11.71
C SER A 32 10.54 -2.04 -10.77
N GLU A 33 11.66 -1.33 -10.87
CA GLU A 33 11.97 -0.20 -9.97
C GLU A 33 10.97 0.94 -10.09
N LYS A 34 10.70 1.41 -11.31
CA LYS A 34 9.72 2.48 -11.54
C LYS A 34 8.31 2.06 -11.15
N SER A 35 7.95 0.79 -11.36
CA SER A 35 6.65 0.25 -10.96
C SER A 35 6.46 0.28 -9.44
N VAL A 36 7.51 0.05 -8.65
CA VAL A 36 7.46 0.19 -7.17
C VAL A 36 7.22 1.64 -6.78
N TYR A 37 7.96 2.60 -7.33
CA TYR A 37 7.77 4.01 -6.99
C TYR A 37 6.36 4.51 -7.33
N ILE A 38 5.91 4.23 -8.54
CA ILE A 38 4.60 4.63 -9.02
C ILE A 38 3.52 3.98 -8.16
N GLY A 39 3.62 2.69 -7.90
CA GLY A 39 2.64 1.97 -7.09
C GLY A 39 2.56 2.48 -5.65
N LEU A 40 3.70 2.66 -4.98
CA LEU A 40 3.73 3.21 -3.62
C LEU A 40 3.20 4.65 -3.56
N SER A 41 3.50 5.47 -4.58
CA SER A 41 2.96 6.83 -4.69
C SER A 41 1.45 6.83 -4.85
N PHE A 42 0.90 5.93 -5.66
CA PHE A 42 -0.55 5.77 -5.80
C PHE A 42 -1.20 5.27 -4.50
N TYR A 43 -0.58 4.35 -3.76
CA TYR A 43 -1.06 3.94 -2.45
C TYR A 43 -1.08 5.10 -1.46
N SER A 44 0.02 5.87 -1.37
CA SER A 44 0.10 7.04 -0.49
C SER A 44 -0.97 8.07 -0.83
N PHE A 45 -1.13 8.37 -2.12
CA PHE A 45 -2.15 9.31 -2.61
C PHE A 45 -3.57 8.82 -2.36
N GLY A 46 -3.86 7.54 -2.61
CA GLY A 46 -5.16 6.94 -2.34
C GLY A 46 -5.53 6.98 -0.85
N LEU A 47 -4.59 6.63 0.03
CA LEU A 47 -4.80 6.71 1.48
C LEU A 47 -4.98 8.16 1.96
N PHE A 48 -4.24 9.09 1.37
CA PHE A 48 -4.41 10.51 1.66
C PHE A 48 -5.81 10.99 1.29
N LEU A 49 -6.33 10.62 0.13
CA LEU A 49 -7.69 10.94 -0.28
C LEU A 49 -8.73 10.31 0.65
N PHE A 50 -8.54 9.05 1.06
CA PHE A 50 -9.42 8.39 2.02
C PHE A 50 -9.49 9.12 3.37
N ALA A 51 -8.40 9.74 3.81
CA ALA A 51 -8.38 10.52 5.05
C ALA A 51 -9.37 11.69 5.03
N PHE A 52 -9.66 12.24 3.85
CA PHE A 52 -10.57 13.38 3.67
C PHE A 52 -11.94 12.98 3.09
N ALA A 53 -12.23 11.69 2.96
CA ALA A 53 -13.52 11.22 2.49
C ALA A 53 -14.60 11.49 3.53
N THR A 54 -15.54 12.37 3.19
CA THR A 54 -16.69 12.74 4.05
C THR A 54 -17.99 12.05 3.62
N GLN A 55 -18.05 11.54 2.41
CA GLN A 55 -19.23 10.91 1.82
C GLN A 55 -18.90 9.51 1.27
N GLY A 56 -19.85 8.58 1.38
CA GLY A 56 -19.64 7.19 0.96
C GLY A 56 -19.27 7.02 -0.52
N TRP A 57 -19.79 7.83 -1.43
CA TRP A 57 -19.45 7.76 -2.85
C TRP A 57 -18.01 8.18 -3.14
N MET A 58 -17.43 9.09 -2.34
CA MET A 58 -16.02 9.51 -2.46
C MET A 58 -15.08 8.33 -2.22
N MET A 59 -15.44 7.43 -1.31
CA MET A 59 -14.65 6.23 -1.04
C MET A 59 -14.52 5.36 -2.30
N PHE A 60 -15.59 5.20 -3.09
CA PHE A 60 -15.53 4.44 -4.34
C PHE A 60 -14.61 5.12 -5.37
N LEU A 61 -14.66 6.44 -5.48
CA LEU A 61 -13.79 7.19 -6.39
C LEU A 61 -12.31 7.09 -5.99
N PHE A 62 -12.02 7.23 -4.70
CA PHE A 62 -10.65 7.17 -4.17
C PHE A 62 -10.06 5.75 -4.15
N LEU A 63 -10.91 4.74 -4.30
CA LEU A 63 -10.49 3.36 -4.47
C LEU A 63 -9.72 3.13 -5.77
N ILE A 64 -9.99 3.92 -6.81
CA ILE A 64 -9.30 3.81 -8.11
C ILE A 64 -7.80 4.07 -7.96
N PRO A 65 -7.32 5.24 -7.49
CA PRO A 65 -5.89 5.46 -7.28
C PRO A 65 -5.28 4.49 -6.26
N TYR A 66 -6.02 4.13 -5.20
CA TYR A 66 -5.55 3.15 -4.23
C TYR A 66 -5.29 1.79 -4.87
N CYS A 67 -6.21 1.27 -5.67
CA CYS A 67 -6.03 -0.01 -6.37
C CYS A 67 -4.89 0.02 -7.39
N MET A 68 -4.65 1.17 -8.05
CA MET A 68 -3.49 1.33 -8.93
C MET A 68 -2.16 1.14 -8.20
N GLY A 69 -2.11 1.44 -6.90
CA GLY A 69 -0.97 1.13 -6.04
C GLY A 69 -0.61 -0.37 -5.97
N GLY A 70 -1.56 -1.26 -6.25
CA GLY A 70 -1.37 -2.71 -6.27
C GLY A 70 -0.26 -3.23 -7.19
N ILE A 71 0.25 -2.40 -8.09
CA ILE A 71 1.42 -2.69 -8.95
C ILE A 71 2.70 -2.84 -8.11
N ALA A 72 2.82 -2.15 -6.97
CA ALA A 72 4.03 -2.13 -6.16
C ALA A 72 4.41 -3.53 -5.61
N GLY A 73 3.44 -4.33 -5.18
CA GLY A 73 3.68 -5.65 -4.58
C GLY A 73 4.42 -6.61 -5.51
N PRO A 74 3.86 -6.95 -6.69
CA PRO A 74 4.52 -7.81 -7.67
C PRO A 74 5.86 -7.26 -8.15
N ALA A 75 5.98 -5.94 -8.32
CA ALA A 75 7.21 -5.29 -8.73
C ALA A 75 8.32 -5.44 -7.68
N LEU A 76 7.99 -5.28 -6.39
CA LEU A 76 8.92 -5.47 -5.28
C LEU A 76 9.38 -6.94 -5.19
N GLN A 77 8.45 -7.89 -5.32
CA GLN A 77 8.76 -9.32 -5.35
C GLN A 77 9.71 -9.67 -6.50
N SER A 78 9.50 -9.07 -7.68
CA SER A 78 10.38 -9.26 -8.83
C SER A 78 11.80 -8.75 -8.56
N ILE A 79 11.95 -7.61 -7.89
CA ILE A 79 13.26 -7.05 -7.51
C ILE A 79 13.96 -8.00 -6.51
N ILE A 80 13.25 -8.46 -5.48
CA ILE A 80 13.78 -9.37 -4.47
C ILE A 80 14.23 -10.67 -5.13
N ALA A 81 13.40 -11.29 -5.97
CA ALA A 81 13.71 -12.52 -6.66
C ALA A 81 14.93 -12.39 -7.59
N SER A 82 15.14 -11.21 -8.19
CA SER A 82 16.29 -10.98 -9.09
C SER A 82 17.61 -10.75 -8.35
N LYS A 83 17.56 -10.35 -7.07
CA LYS A 83 18.75 -10.00 -6.27
C LYS A 83 19.18 -11.09 -5.29
N VAL A 84 18.35 -12.10 -5.08
CA VAL A 84 18.59 -13.19 -4.11
C VAL A 84 18.85 -14.49 -4.84
N PRO A 85 19.93 -15.23 -4.52
CA PRO A 85 20.19 -16.56 -5.06
C PRO A 85 19.04 -17.53 -4.78
N ASN A 86 18.80 -18.48 -5.67
CA ASN A 86 17.68 -19.42 -5.57
C ASN A 86 17.67 -20.23 -4.27
N ASN A 87 18.82 -20.55 -3.71
CA ASN A 87 18.97 -21.27 -2.45
C ASN A 87 18.59 -20.45 -1.21
N GLU A 88 18.55 -19.12 -1.30
CA GLU A 88 18.25 -18.21 -0.19
C GLU A 88 16.84 -17.57 -0.30
N GLN A 89 16.14 -17.79 -1.41
CA GLN A 89 14.82 -17.21 -1.62
C GLN A 89 13.81 -17.62 -0.55
N GLY A 90 13.89 -18.85 -0.05
CA GLY A 90 13.03 -19.34 1.03
C GLY A 90 13.26 -18.59 2.35
N GLU A 91 14.49 -18.30 2.70
CA GLU A 91 14.85 -17.55 3.91
C GLU A 91 14.33 -16.11 3.84
N ILE A 92 14.55 -15.43 2.72
CA ILE A 92 14.04 -14.07 2.51
C ILE A 92 12.52 -14.04 2.54
N GLN A 93 11.83 -14.98 1.91
CA GLN A 93 10.36 -15.05 1.96
C GLN A 93 9.86 -15.33 3.38
N GLY A 94 10.56 -16.17 4.13
CA GLY A 94 10.26 -16.41 5.54
C GLY A 94 10.40 -15.13 6.38
N ALA A 95 11.48 -14.37 6.20
CA ALA A 95 11.71 -13.11 6.88
C ALA A 95 10.64 -12.05 6.53
N LEU A 96 10.30 -11.91 5.25
CA LEU A 96 9.23 -11.02 4.80
C LEU A 96 7.88 -11.39 5.40
N THR A 97 7.54 -12.67 5.41
CA THR A 97 6.30 -13.17 6.02
C THR A 97 6.28 -12.91 7.53
N GLY A 98 7.40 -13.07 8.22
CA GLY A 98 7.54 -12.74 9.63
C GLY A 98 7.27 -11.27 9.92
N ILE A 99 7.85 -10.36 9.13
CA ILE A 99 7.62 -8.91 9.24
C ILE A 99 6.15 -8.57 8.97
N MET A 100 5.55 -9.16 7.92
CA MET A 100 4.14 -8.96 7.61
C MET A 100 3.23 -9.45 8.73
N SER A 101 3.53 -10.59 9.34
CA SER A 101 2.78 -11.13 10.49
C SER A 101 2.87 -10.19 11.69
N LEU A 102 4.06 -9.69 12.02
CA LEU A 102 4.26 -8.73 13.11
C LEU A 102 3.46 -7.45 12.86
N THR A 103 3.51 -6.93 11.64
CA THR A 103 2.76 -5.74 11.25
C THR A 103 1.25 -5.96 11.34
N SER A 104 0.78 -7.17 11.00
CA SER A 104 -0.65 -7.53 11.10
C SER A 104 -1.15 -7.63 12.54
N ILE A 105 -0.26 -7.93 13.49
CA ILE A 105 -0.59 -7.95 14.93
C ILE A 105 -0.62 -6.53 15.50
N VAL A 106 0.37 -5.71 15.19
CA VAL A 106 0.54 -4.36 15.76
C VAL A 106 -0.34 -3.32 15.05
N GLY A 107 -0.52 -3.46 13.74
CA GLY A 107 -1.23 -2.48 12.91
C GLY A 107 -2.66 -2.20 13.34
N PRO A 108 -3.55 -3.21 13.44
CA PRO A 108 -4.95 -2.99 13.77
C PRO A 108 -5.16 -2.32 15.14
N PRO A 109 -4.51 -2.74 16.25
CA PRO A 109 -4.64 -2.06 17.53
C PRO A 109 -4.16 -0.61 17.49
N LEU A 110 -3.07 -0.32 16.77
CA LEU A 110 -2.55 1.04 16.62
C LEU A 110 -3.54 1.93 15.86
N MET A 111 -4.05 1.44 14.73
CA MET A 111 -4.98 2.20 13.88
C MET A 111 -6.34 2.42 14.57
N THR A 112 -6.87 1.40 15.25
CA THR A 112 -8.12 1.52 16.03
C THR A 112 -7.95 2.40 17.26
N GLY A 113 -6.83 2.31 17.96
CA GLY A 113 -6.53 3.18 19.09
C GLY A 113 -6.44 4.65 18.68
N LEU A 114 -5.77 4.93 17.55
CA LEU A 114 -5.66 6.26 16.99
C LEU A 114 -7.04 6.81 16.57
N PHE A 115 -7.82 6.00 15.87
CA PHE A 115 -9.20 6.35 15.50
C PHE A 115 -10.05 6.64 16.73
N ALA A 116 -10.03 5.77 17.74
CA ALA A 116 -10.79 5.95 18.97
C ALA A 116 -10.39 7.21 19.72
N TYR A 117 -9.11 7.56 19.76
CA TYR A 117 -8.63 8.78 20.40
C TYR A 117 -9.17 10.04 19.70
N PHE A 118 -9.06 10.12 18.37
CA PHE A 118 -9.45 11.30 17.59
C PHE A 118 -10.96 11.41 17.31
N THR A 119 -11.75 10.38 17.64
CA THR A 119 -13.23 10.42 17.52
C THR A 119 -13.95 10.59 18.84
N LYS A 120 -13.22 10.67 19.98
CA LYS A 120 -13.83 10.94 21.28
C LYS A 120 -14.44 12.34 21.35
N PRO A 121 -15.63 12.52 21.98
CA PRO A 121 -16.26 13.83 22.16
C PRO A 121 -15.40 14.85 22.93
N SER A 122 -14.47 14.38 23.76
CA SER A 122 -13.57 15.22 24.55
C SER A 122 -12.34 15.72 23.80
N THR A 123 -12.11 15.28 22.55
CA THR A 123 -10.93 15.68 21.78
C THR A 123 -11.22 17.00 21.03
N PRO A 124 -10.32 18.00 21.11
CA PRO A 124 -10.53 19.31 20.48
C PRO A 124 -10.58 19.25 18.94
N PHE A 125 -10.02 18.21 18.34
CA PHE A 125 -10.03 17.98 16.89
C PHE A 125 -10.66 16.64 16.56
N HIS A 126 -11.88 16.67 16.02
CA HIS A 126 -12.55 15.47 15.50
C HIS A 126 -12.07 15.18 14.08
N PHE A 127 -11.25 14.15 13.90
CA PHE A 127 -10.75 13.75 12.60
C PHE A 127 -10.79 12.22 12.44
N SER A 128 -11.86 11.72 11.86
CA SER A 128 -12.07 10.28 11.64
C SER A 128 -11.09 9.66 10.62
N GLY A 129 -10.49 10.47 9.75
CA GLY A 129 -9.52 10.04 8.73
C GLY A 129 -8.08 9.87 9.23
N VAL A 130 -7.80 10.07 10.52
CA VAL A 130 -6.44 10.08 11.07
C VAL A 130 -5.67 8.79 10.79
N SER A 131 -6.31 7.62 10.85
CA SER A 131 -5.69 6.34 10.59
C SER A 131 -5.24 6.22 9.13
N PHE A 132 -6.04 6.70 8.19
CA PHE A 132 -5.69 6.75 6.78
C PHE A 132 -4.56 7.76 6.51
N LEU A 133 -4.56 8.88 7.21
CA LEU A 133 -3.49 9.89 7.11
C LEU A 133 -2.16 9.33 7.59
N LEU A 134 -2.15 8.62 8.73
CA LEU A 134 -0.94 7.94 9.20
C LEU A 134 -0.46 6.90 8.19
N GLY A 135 -1.36 6.10 7.62
CA GLY A 135 -1.04 5.14 6.56
C GLY A 135 -0.43 5.82 5.34
N ALA A 136 -1.00 6.96 4.90
CA ALA A 136 -0.46 7.75 3.80
C ALA A 136 0.95 8.27 4.07
N LEU A 137 1.22 8.76 5.28
CA LEU A 137 2.55 9.23 5.70
C LEU A 137 3.57 8.09 5.74
N LEU A 138 3.21 6.92 6.27
CA LEU A 138 4.08 5.74 6.28
C LEU A 138 4.39 5.27 4.85
N MET A 139 3.41 5.28 3.96
CA MET A 139 3.63 4.97 2.54
C MET A 139 4.54 6.00 1.86
N LEU A 140 4.39 7.28 2.17
CA LEU A 140 5.27 8.33 1.64
C LEU A 140 6.70 8.16 2.12
N VAL A 141 6.91 7.82 3.38
CA VAL A 141 8.24 7.44 3.91
C VAL A 141 8.79 6.23 3.16
N SER A 142 7.96 5.22 2.90
CA SER A 142 8.35 4.05 2.11
C SER A 142 8.78 4.41 0.69
N VAL A 143 8.09 5.35 0.02
CA VAL A 143 8.50 5.89 -1.29
C VAL A 143 9.89 6.50 -1.21
N ILE A 144 10.14 7.36 -0.21
CA ILE A 144 11.42 8.07 -0.03
C ILE A 144 12.55 7.07 0.23
N VAL A 145 12.33 6.10 1.11
CA VAL A 145 13.32 5.06 1.43
C VAL A 145 13.63 4.23 0.19
N THR A 146 12.62 3.79 -0.53
CA THR A 146 12.77 3.00 -1.76
C THR A 146 13.54 3.79 -2.81
N PHE A 147 13.21 5.06 -3.00
CA PHE A 147 13.92 5.95 -3.93
C PHE A 147 15.41 6.07 -3.58
N ARG A 148 15.72 6.30 -2.30
CA ARG A 148 17.12 6.40 -1.86
C ARG A 148 17.89 5.09 -1.98
N THR A 149 17.21 3.96 -1.78
CA THR A 149 17.86 2.63 -1.79
C THR A 149 18.11 2.13 -3.22
N LEU A 150 17.15 2.31 -4.12
CA LEU A 150 17.27 1.83 -5.50
C LEU A 150 18.07 2.80 -6.39
N HIS A 151 18.13 4.08 -6.03
CA HIS A 151 18.88 5.09 -6.82
C HIS A 151 20.36 5.20 -6.44
N LYS A 152 20.81 4.53 -5.37
CA LYS A 152 22.25 4.42 -5.10
C LYS A 152 22.87 3.49 -6.15
N PRO A 153 23.90 3.96 -6.92
CA PRO A 153 24.67 3.06 -7.76
C PRO A 153 25.25 1.98 -6.86
N GLN A 154 24.97 0.72 -7.19
CA GLN A 154 25.55 -0.39 -6.46
C GLN A 154 27.06 -0.28 -6.61
N ALA A 155 27.78 0.04 -5.53
CA ALA A 155 29.21 -0.19 -5.46
C ALA A 155 29.36 -1.70 -5.65
N VAL A 156 29.88 -2.07 -6.81
CA VAL A 156 30.29 -3.44 -7.13
C VAL A 156 31.39 -3.78 -6.12
N LEU A 157 31.08 -4.65 -5.17
CA LEU A 157 32.05 -5.39 -4.37
C LEU A 157 32.50 -6.62 -5.13
#